data_e31b1ac563b6afae1271ed29af06349c
#
_entry.id   e31b1ac563b6afae1271ed29af06349c
#
_cell.length_a   1.000
_cell.length_b   1.000
_cell.length_c   1.000
_cell.angle_alpha   90.00
_cell.angle_beta   90.00
_cell.angle_gamma   90.00
#
_symmetry.space_group_name_H-M   'P 1'
#
loop_
_entity.id
_entity.type
_entity.pdbx_description
1 polymer ?
#
loop_
_entity_poly.entity_id
_entity_poly.type
_entity_poly.pdbx_seq_one_letter_code
_entity_poly.pdbx_strand_id
1 'polypeptide(L)'
;MTQKIGFDREKYIELQSKHIHARREEIGGKLYLEMGGKLFDDMHASRVLPGFTPDNKIAMLERIKEDVEILICINAKDISRQKVRADLGILYEDDLLRLVDVFRSRGFLVENIVMTQLEEGNSQAEAFIDKAERLGLKVTRHRVIPGYPTNTDLIVSEEGFGRNEFAETSRDLVVVTAPGPGSGKLATALSQVYHEHQRGNNAGYAKFETFPIWNLPLEHPVNLAYEAATVDLNDSNIIDHFHLSAHGESTVNYNRDVEAFPLLRTLLEKLTGTTPYQSPTDMGVNMAGFCITDDAVCRAAAQQEIIRRYFKAQVEEARAGLGTEQSERAAVIMAKAGIKVEDRPVVAPARQRAEETGEPASAMQLHDGTMITGRTSPLLGCSAAMLLNALKHLAGIDDDIHLLSPESIEPIQTLKTKHLGSKNPRLHTDEVLIALSVSAAKDDNARKALEQIKELAGCDVHTTTILGSVDEGIFRNLGVLVTSDPVFARKKALYQKR
;
A
#
# COMPACT_ATOMS: atom_id res chain seq x y z
N MET A 1 3.38 -23.21 12.95
CA MET A 1 2.91 -23.81 11.67
C MET A 1 3.41 -22.93 10.56
N THR A 2 4.00 -23.49 9.51
CA THR A 2 4.34 -22.72 8.30
C THR A 2 3.08 -22.06 7.74
N GLN A 3 3.12 -20.77 7.49
CA GLN A 3 2.01 -20.02 6.87
C GLN A 3 1.57 -20.77 5.59
N LYS A 4 0.29 -21.08 5.47
CA LYS A 4 -0.24 -21.75 4.27
C LYS A 4 -0.03 -20.82 3.08
N ILE A 5 0.51 -21.34 2.00
CA ILE A 5 0.75 -20.63 0.75
C ILE A 5 -0.42 -20.89 -0.20
N GLY A 6 -1.01 -19.85 -0.74
CA GLY A 6 -2.12 -19.93 -1.71
C GLY A 6 -1.78 -19.32 -3.08
N PHE A 7 -0.55 -18.80 -3.24
CA PHE A 7 -0.11 -18.11 -4.45
C PHE A 7 1.31 -18.54 -4.84
N ASP A 8 1.49 -18.91 -6.09
CA ASP A 8 2.78 -19.31 -6.65
C ASP A 8 3.55 -18.06 -7.18
N ARG A 9 4.51 -17.62 -6.39
CA ARG A 9 5.36 -16.47 -6.68
C ARG A 9 6.21 -16.65 -7.93
N GLU A 10 6.84 -17.79 -8.09
CA GLU A 10 7.78 -18.03 -9.21
C GLU A 10 7.02 -18.12 -10.53
N LYS A 11 5.89 -18.82 -10.54
CA LYS A 11 4.98 -18.87 -11.68
C LYS A 11 4.48 -17.48 -12.08
N TYR A 12 4.15 -16.63 -11.08
CA TYR A 12 3.72 -15.25 -11.34
C TYR A 12 4.83 -14.43 -12.02
N ILE A 13 6.04 -14.47 -11.48
CA ILE A 13 7.19 -13.76 -12.06
C ILE A 13 7.42 -14.21 -13.50
N GLU A 14 7.36 -15.51 -13.76
CA GLU A 14 7.56 -16.07 -15.10
C GLU A 14 6.46 -15.64 -16.07
N LEU A 15 5.19 -15.89 -15.73
CA LEU A 15 4.07 -15.60 -16.61
C LEU A 15 3.95 -14.11 -16.90
N GLN A 16 4.08 -13.26 -15.86
CA GLN A 16 3.96 -11.81 -15.99
C GLN A 16 5.06 -11.24 -16.90
N SER A 17 6.32 -11.68 -16.71
CA SER A 17 7.43 -11.28 -17.58
C SER A 17 7.19 -11.70 -19.03
N LYS A 18 6.76 -12.94 -19.25
CA LYS A 18 6.46 -13.49 -20.60
C LYS A 18 5.36 -12.66 -21.29
N HIS A 19 4.28 -12.30 -20.58
CA HIS A 19 3.20 -11.51 -21.15
C HIS A 19 3.60 -10.07 -21.46
N ILE A 20 4.49 -9.47 -20.68
CA ILE A 20 5.06 -8.14 -21.00
C ILE A 20 5.87 -8.21 -22.31
N HIS A 21 6.72 -9.22 -22.47
CA HIS A 21 7.47 -9.43 -23.71
C HIS A 21 6.55 -9.67 -24.92
N ALA A 22 5.55 -10.54 -24.77
CA ALA A 22 4.57 -10.78 -25.85
C ALA A 22 3.86 -9.48 -26.27
N ARG A 23 3.46 -8.65 -25.30
CA ARG A 23 2.83 -7.35 -25.58
C ARG A 23 3.77 -6.41 -26.35
N ARG A 24 5.07 -6.36 -25.99
CA ARG A 24 6.06 -5.56 -26.73
C ARG A 24 6.20 -6.07 -28.16
N GLU A 25 6.24 -7.39 -28.37
CA GLU A 25 6.32 -8.00 -29.69
C GLU A 25 5.08 -7.70 -30.55
N GLU A 26 3.87 -7.76 -29.96
CA GLU A 26 2.62 -7.41 -30.63
C GLU A 26 2.61 -5.95 -31.13
N ILE A 27 3.17 -5.02 -30.35
CA ILE A 27 3.31 -3.62 -30.72
C ILE A 27 4.35 -3.45 -31.82
N GLY A 28 5.38 -4.31 -31.85
CA GLY A 28 6.44 -4.26 -32.84
C GLY A 28 7.32 -3.02 -32.76
N GLY A 29 7.47 -2.47 -31.55
CA GLY A 29 8.24 -1.26 -31.28
C GLY A 29 8.43 -1.03 -29.78
N LYS A 30 8.55 0.23 -29.37
CA LYS A 30 8.73 0.60 -27.97
C LYS A 30 7.43 0.50 -27.19
N LEU A 31 7.47 -0.19 -26.05
CA LEU A 31 6.34 -0.31 -25.14
C LEU A 31 6.50 0.61 -23.92
N TYR A 32 5.57 1.55 -23.74
CA TYR A 32 5.41 2.32 -22.51
C TYR A 32 4.42 1.60 -21.59
N LEU A 33 4.97 0.96 -20.55
CA LEU A 33 4.22 0.16 -19.59
C LEU A 33 3.92 0.98 -18.33
N GLU A 34 2.68 1.43 -18.18
CA GLU A 34 2.25 2.10 -16.96
C GLU A 34 2.13 1.11 -15.80
N MET A 35 2.81 1.38 -14.71
CA MET A 35 2.69 0.54 -13.51
C MET A 35 1.49 0.95 -12.65
N GLY A 36 0.54 0.04 -12.54
CA GLY A 36 -0.56 0.12 -11.58
C GLY A 36 -0.10 -0.24 -10.16
N GLY A 37 -0.52 0.56 -9.17
CA GLY A 37 -0.18 0.34 -7.77
C GLY A 37 1.31 0.57 -7.45
N LYS A 38 1.76 0.01 -6.32
CA LYS A 38 3.13 0.17 -5.82
C LYS A 38 4.05 -0.88 -6.43
N LEU A 39 5.23 -0.46 -6.88
CA LEU A 39 6.29 -1.37 -7.32
C LEU A 39 7.04 -1.99 -6.15
N PHE A 40 7.27 -1.21 -5.11
CA PHE A 40 7.85 -1.64 -3.85
C PHE A 40 6.81 -1.56 -2.75
N ASP A 41 7.00 -2.36 -1.71
CA ASP A 41 6.15 -2.33 -0.52
C ASP A 41 4.67 -2.61 -0.83
N ASP A 42 4.37 -3.54 -1.75
CA ASP A 42 2.99 -3.94 -2.06
C ASP A 42 2.42 -4.84 -0.95
N MET A 43 2.21 -4.22 0.21
CA MET A 43 1.71 -4.90 1.39
C MET A 43 0.27 -5.39 1.22
N HIS A 44 -0.53 -4.78 0.33
CA HIS A 44 -1.89 -5.25 0.10
C HIS A 44 -1.89 -6.61 -0.60
N ALA A 45 -1.16 -6.73 -1.71
CA ALA A 45 -1.06 -7.98 -2.45
C ALA A 45 -0.52 -9.12 -1.56
N SER A 46 0.52 -8.87 -0.78
CA SER A 46 1.09 -9.88 0.14
C SER A 46 0.13 -10.35 1.23
N ARG A 47 -0.85 -9.52 1.61
CA ARG A 47 -1.85 -9.87 2.62
C ARG A 47 -3.01 -10.69 2.07
N VAL A 48 -3.41 -10.47 0.81
CA VAL A 48 -4.58 -11.13 0.20
C VAL A 48 -4.20 -12.34 -0.64
N LEU A 49 -2.92 -12.46 -1.02
CA LEU A 49 -2.36 -13.56 -1.79
C LEU A 49 -1.17 -14.18 -1.03
N PRO A 50 -1.41 -15.04 -0.02
CA PRO A 50 -0.34 -15.68 0.75
C PRO A 50 0.63 -16.43 -0.16
N GLY A 51 1.90 -16.01 -0.17
CA GLY A 51 2.94 -16.43 -1.13
C GLY A 51 3.40 -15.29 -2.05
N PHE A 52 2.59 -14.25 -2.24
CA PHE A 52 3.01 -13.01 -2.86
C PHE A 52 3.84 -12.19 -1.87
N THR A 53 5.06 -11.81 -2.24
CA THR A 53 5.92 -10.96 -1.40
C THR A 53 5.86 -9.50 -1.86
N PRO A 54 6.09 -8.51 -0.97
CA PRO A 54 5.99 -7.08 -1.31
C PRO A 54 6.90 -6.63 -2.44
N ASP A 55 7.95 -7.41 -2.75
CA ASP A 55 8.93 -7.17 -3.81
C ASP A 55 8.66 -7.93 -5.12
N ASN A 56 7.56 -8.67 -5.24
CA ASN A 56 7.28 -9.49 -6.43
C ASN A 56 7.32 -8.71 -7.75
N LYS A 57 6.78 -7.49 -7.76
CA LYS A 57 6.76 -6.66 -8.96
C LYS A 57 8.16 -6.25 -9.40
N ILE A 58 9.01 -5.90 -8.44
CA ILE A 58 10.40 -5.54 -8.77
C ILE A 58 11.21 -6.78 -9.15
N ALA A 59 11.01 -7.93 -8.48
CA ALA A 59 11.67 -9.18 -8.83
C ALA A 59 11.30 -9.63 -10.27
N MET A 60 10.06 -9.41 -10.69
CA MET A 60 9.63 -9.64 -12.06
C MET A 60 10.37 -8.73 -13.04
N LEU A 61 10.49 -7.42 -12.74
CA LEU A 61 11.26 -6.49 -13.58
C LEU A 61 12.76 -6.81 -13.58
N GLU A 62 13.34 -7.27 -12.47
CA GLU A 62 14.74 -7.70 -12.39
C GLU A 62 15.06 -8.85 -13.37
N ARG A 63 14.10 -9.74 -13.62
CA ARG A 63 14.25 -10.83 -14.59
C ARG A 63 14.45 -10.35 -16.04
N ILE A 64 13.92 -9.16 -16.36
CA ILE A 64 13.95 -8.55 -17.70
C ILE A 64 14.67 -7.20 -17.71
N LYS A 65 15.48 -6.91 -16.70
CA LYS A 65 16.06 -5.57 -16.44
C LYS A 65 16.91 -5.01 -17.57
N GLU A 66 17.56 -5.88 -18.37
CA GLU A 66 18.40 -5.45 -19.49
C GLU A 66 17.59 -4.78 -20.61
N ASP A 67 16.30 -5.11 -20.71
CA ASP A 67 15.35 -4.52 -21.67
C ASP A 67 14.60 -3.31 -21.11
N VAL A 68 14.70 -3.07 -19.79
CA VAL A 68 13.87 -2.11 -19.06
C VAL A 68 14.59 -0.81 -18.78
N GLU A 69 13.94 0.31 -19.08
CA GLU A 69 14.28 1.64 -18.57
C GLU A 69 13.13 2.16 -17.70
N ILE A 70 13.45 2.81 -16.59
CA ILE A 70 12.45 3.34 -15.65
C ILE A 70 12.29 4.84 -15.86
N LEU A 71 11.05 5.26 -16.07
CA LEU A 71 10.63 6.65 -16.16
C LEU A 71 9.74 6.99 -14.97
N ILE A 72 10.17 7.93 -14.12
CA ILE A 72 9.46 8.25 -12.87
C ILE A 72 8.73 9.58 -13.03
N CYS A 73 7.41 9.57 -12.81
CA CYS A 73 6.57 10.77 -12.89
C CYS A 73 6.33 11.37 -11.51
N ILE A 74 6.28 12.71 -11.44
CA ILE A 74 5.84 13.44 -10.26
C ILE A 74 4.99 14.64 -10.67
N ASN A 75 3.91 14.90 -9.92
CA ASN A 75 3.03 16.03 -10.20
C ASN A 75 3.54 17.29 -9.51
N ALA A 76 3.70 18.38 -10.24
CA ALA A 76 4.12 19.67 -9.71
C ALA A 76 3.21 20.18 -8.57
N LYS A 77 1.89 19.89 -8.63
CA LYS A 77 0.93 20.25 -7.57
C LYS A 77 1.15 19.43 -6.28
N ASP A 78 1.61 18.19 -6.38
CA ASP A 78 1.91 17.37 -5.21
C ASP A 78 3.15 17.90 -4.47
N ILE A 79 4.15 18.42 -5.18
CA ILE A 79 5.31 19.12 -4.59
C ILE A 79 4.84 20.40 -3.89
N SER A 80 4.08 21.26 -4.59
CA SER A 80 3.60 22.52 -4.03
C SER A 80 2.72 22.36 -2.78
N ARG A 81 2.01 21.24 -2.68
CA ARG A 81 1.18 20.90 -1.51
C ARG A 81 1.94 20.13 -0.43
N GLN A 82 3.22 19.86 -0.63
CA GLN A 82 4.03 19.03 0.26
C GLN A 82 3.33 17.71 0.60
N LYS A 83 2.83 17.02 -0.43
CA LYS A 83 2.06 15.79 -0.26
C LYS A 83 2.92 14.67 0.33
N VAL A 84 2.41 14.10 1.41
CA VAL A 84 3.08 13.01 2.15
C VAL A 84 2.56 11.66 1.71
N ARG A 85 3.47 10.72 1.52
CA ARG A 85 3.16 9.32 1.33
C ARG A 85 2.81 8.69 2.68
N ALA A 86 1.51 8.45 2.91
CA ALA A 86 0.95 8.11 4.22
C ALA A 86 1.52 6.82 4.85
N ASP A 87 1.95 5.85 4.05
CA ASP A 87 2.52 4.59 4.53
C ASP A 87 3.98 4.70 5.00
N LEU A 88 4.74 5.65 4.45
CA LEU A 88 6.15 5.89 4.79
C LEU A 88 6.37 7.16 5.61
N GLY A 89 5.41 8.09 5.58
CA GLY A 89 5.52 9.37 6.28
C GLY A 89 6.52 10.35 5.68
N ILE A 90 6.89 10.18 4.40
CA ILE A 90 7.84 11.04 3.67
C ILE A 90 7.15 11.81 2.54
N LEU A 91 7.72 12.94 2.11
CA LEU A 91 7.21 13.72 1.00
C LEU A 91 7.31 12.93 -0.33
N TYR A 92 6.42 13.21 -1.28
CA TYR A 92 6.45 12.56 -2.59
C TYR A 92 7.75 12.83 -3.35
N GLU A 93 8.30 14.03 -3.21
CA GLU A 93 9.59 14.40 -3.80
C GLU A 93 10.77 13.61 -3.21
N ASP A 94 10.76 13.36 -1.90
CA ASP A 94 11.77 12.54 -1.24
C ASP A 94 11.60 11.06 -1.58
N ASP A 95 10.35 10.59 -1.71
CA ASP A 95 10.07 9.22 -2.16
C ASP A 95 10.51 9.01 -3.61
N LEU A 96 10.36 10.01 -4.50
CA LEU A 96 10.88 9.94 -5.86
C LEU A 96 12.40 9.71 -5.85
N LEU A 97 13.15 10.50 -5.08
CA LEU A 97 14.62 10.35 -4.99
C LEU A 97 15.00 8.98 -4.39
N ARG A 98 14.28 8.53 -3.36
CA ARG A 98 14.43 7.18 -2.81
C ARG A 98 14.18 6.10 -3.87
N LEU A 99 13.14 6.23 -4.69
CA LEU A 99 12.86 5.29 -5.79
C LEU A 99 14.00 5.26 -6.81
N VAL A 100 14.54 6.41 -7.19
CA VAL A 100 15.71 6.49 -8.09
C VAL A 100 16.88 5.69 -7.51
N ASP A 101 17.22 5.91 -6.24
CA ASP A 101 18.33 5.22 -5.59
C ASP A 101 18.08 3.71 -5.50
N VAL A 102 16.88 3.30 -5.13
CA VAL A 102 16.51 1.89 -5.03
C VAL A 102 16.56 1.20 -6.40
N PHE A 103 16.06 1.82 -7.46
CA PHE A 103 16.15 1.25 -8.80
C PHE A 103 17.61 1.15 -9.28
N ARG A 104 18.39 2.21 -9.12
CA ARG A 104 19.82 2.22 -9.52
C ARG A 104 20.64 1.19 -8.75
N SER A 105 20.39 1.04 -7.45
CA SER A 105 21.10 0.03 -6.62
C SER A 105 20.81 -1.40 -7.05
N ARG A 106 19.65 -1.65 -7.71
CA ARG A 106 19.26 -2.94 -8.30
C ARG A 106 19.71 -3.10 -9.76
N GLY A 107 20.39 -2.11 -10.30
CA GLY A 107 20.97 -2.14 -11.65
C GLY A 107 20.00 -1.76 -12.76
N PHE A 108 18.86 -1.11 -12.46
CA PHE A 108 17.98 -0.55 -13.48
C PHE A 108 18.51 0.77 -14.04
N LEU A 109 18.25 0.99 -15.33
CA LEU A 109 18.51 2.28 -15.96
C LEU A 109 17.42 3.27 -15.55
N VAL A 110 17.81 4.34 -14.86
CA VAL A 110 16.96 5.47 -14.45
C VAL A 110 17.72 6.76 -14.71
N GLU A 111 17.42 7.42 -15.80
CA GLU A 111 18.03 8.71 -16.17
C GLU A 111 17.05 9.85 -16.12
N ASN A 112 15.79 9.57 -16.51
CA ASN A 112 14.76 10.57 -16.72
C ASN A 112 13.69 10.53 -15.62
N ILE A 113 13.28 11.72 -15.19
CA ILE A 113 12.06 11.94 -14.43
C ILE A 113 11.15 12.90 -15.21
N VAL A 114 9.84 12.79 -15.04
CA VAL A 114 8.87 13.65 -15.70
C VAL A 114 8.12 14.47 -14.67
N MET A 115 8.30 15.78 -14.72
CA MET A 115 7.52 16.74 -13.95
C MET A 115 6.21 17.01 -14.68
N THR A 116 5.11 16.46 -14.19
CA THR A 116 3.79 16.58 -14.82
C THR A 116 2.98 17.75 -14.26
N GLN A 117 2.02 18.23 -15.06
CA GLN A 117 1.14 19.36 -14.72
C GLN A 117 1.90 20.60 -14.25
N LEU A 118 3.04 20.87 -14.88
CA LEU A 118 3.85 22.05 -14.59
C LEU A 118 3.17 23.31 -15.14
N GLU A 119 2.87 24.24 -14.25
CA GLU A 119 2.34 25.59 -14.56
C GLU A 119 3.48 26.61 -14.50
N GLU A 120 3.41 27.65 -15.30
CA GLU A 120 4.39 28.73 -15.28
C GLU A 120 4.41 29.43 -13.91
N GLY A 121 5.60 29.71 -13.39
CA GLY A 121 5.78 30.40 -12.12
C GLY A 121 5.66 29.49 -10.87
N ASN A 122 5.60 28.16 -11.01
CA ASN A 122 5.62 27.25 -9.89
C ASN A 122 7.06 27.13 -9.31
N SER A 123 7.42 28.05 -8.43
CA SER A 123 8.77 28.15 -7.86
C SER A 123 9.22 26.90 -7.06
N GLN A 124 8.28 26.19 -6.43
CA GLN A 124 8.59 24.98 -5.66
C GLN A 124 8.93 23.81 -6.59
N ALA A 125 8.17 23.65 -7.67
CA ALA A 125 8.48 22.63 -8.68
C ALA A 125 9.81 22.96 -9.40
N GLU A 126 10.08 24.22 -9.75
CA GLU A 126 11.35 24.62 -10.35
C GLU A 126 12.54 24.37 -9.39
N ALA A 127 12.40 24.69 -8.11
CA ALA A 127 13.44 24.38 -7.11
C ALA A 127 13.73 22.87 -7.00
N PHE A 128 12.70 22.03 -7.11
CA PHE A 128 12.88 20.59 -7.15
C PHE A 128 13.55 20.13 -8.45
N ILE A 129 13.19 20.70 -9.59
CA ILE A 129 13.83 20.44 -10.89
C ILE A 129 15.33 20.72 -10.77
N ASP A 130 15.72 21.91 -10.29
CA ASP A 130 17.11 22.29 -10.09
C ASP A 130 17.86 21.32 -9.14
N LYS A 131 17.18 20.84 -8.09
CA LYS A 131 17.73 19.83 -7.17
C LYS A 131 17.99 18.51 -7.89
N ALA A 132 17.01 18.03 -8.67
CA ALA A 132 17.10 16.77 -9.40
C ALA A 132 18.18 16.79 -10.50
N GLU A 133 18.28 17.90 -11.25
CA GLU A 133 19.30 18.09 -12.28
C GLU A 133 20.72 18.13 -11.68
N ARG A 134 20.90 18.76 -10.51
CA ARG A 134 22.18 18.70 -9.75
C ARG A 134 22.55 17.31 -9.28
N LEU A 135 21.57 16.41 -9.08
CA LEU A 135 21.78 15.00 -8.75
C LEU A 135 22.03 14.13 -10.00
N GLY A 136 22.14 14.74 -11.18
CA GLY A 136 22.42 14.07 -12.45
C GLY A 136 21.22 13.38 -13.07
N LEU A 137 19.98 13.80 -12.73
CA LEU A 137 18.77 13.36 -13.37
C LEU A 137 18.38 14.32 -14.48
N LYS A 138 17.90 13.80 -15.60
CA LYS A 138 17.27 14.59 -16.65
C LYS A 138 15.81 14.83 -16.29
N VAL A 139 15.38 16.08 -16.27
CA VAL A 139 13.99 16.44 -15.94
C VAL A 139 13.24 16.88 -17.17
N THR A 140 12.25 16.09 -17.56
CA THR A 140 11.34 16.35 -18.68
C THR A 140 10.10 17.08 -18.18
N ARG A 141 9.73 18.20 -18.81
CA ARG A 141 8.64 19.08 -18.37
C ARG A 141 7.39 18.81 -19.17
N HIS A 142 6.34 18.32 -18.50
CA HIS A 142 4.99 18.17 -19.07
C HIS A 142 4.05 19.21 -18.51
N ARG A 143 3.44 19.99 -19.41
CA ARG A 143 2.58 21.12 -19.07
C ARG A 143 1.13 20.69 -18.87
N VAL A 144 0.34 21.56 -18.27
CA VAL A 144 -1.11 21.40 -18.22
C VAL A 144 -1.69 21.54 -19.63
N ILE A 145 -2.43 20.54 -20.08
CA ILE A 145 -3.14 20.56 -21.37
C ILE A 145 -4.59 20.99 -21.13
N PRO A 146 -5.04 22.13 -21.69
CA PRO A 146 -6.42 22.58 -21.56
C PRO A 146 -7.42 21.55 -22.10
N GLY A 147 -8.49 21.29 -21.36
CA GLY A 147 -9.51 20.32 -21.77
C GLY A 147 -9.13 18.84 -21.64
N TYR A 148 -7.96 18.53 -21.05
CA TYR A 148 -7.63 17.14 -20.67
C TYR A 148 -8.59 16.64 -19.58
N PRO A 149 -9.13 15.42 -19.68
CA PRO A 149 -8.86 14.38 -20.68
C PRO A 149 -9.85 14.33 -21.86
N THR A 150 -10.81 15.22 -21.98
CA THR A 150 -11.97 15.09 -22.90
C THR A 150 -11.76 15.65 -24.31
N ASN A 151 -10.92 16.69 -24.46
CA ASN A 151 -10.64 17.27 -25.77
C ASN A 151 -9.53 16.50 -26.50
N THR A 152 -9.90 15.32 -27.06
CA THR A 152 -8.95 14.39 -27.67
C THR A 152 -8.18 15.00 -28.85
N ASP A 153 -8.81 15.86 -29.66
CA ASP A 153 -8.15 16.49 -30.81
C ASP A 153 -7.02 17.43 -30.38
N LEU A 154 -7.29 18.23 -29.35
CA LEU A 154 -6.27 19.11 -28.78
C LEU A 154 -5.16 18.29 -28.09
N ILE A 155 -5.53 17.26 -27.33
CA ILE A 155 -4.57 16.46 -26.57
C ILE A 155 -3.51 15.83 -27.49
N VAL A 156 -3.91 15.25 -28.63
CA VAL A 156 -3.00 14.58 -29.57
C VAL A 156 -2.40 15.52 -30.62
N SER A 157 -2.51 16.81 -30.45
CA SER A 157 -1.95 17.84 -31.35
C SER A 157 -0.61 18.41 -30.88
N GLU A 158 0.00 19.26 -31.70
CA GLU A 158 1.19 20.04 -31.34
C GLU A 158 0.95 20.97 -30.14
N GLU A 159 -0.29 21.49 -29.97
CA GLU A 159 -0.69 22.34 -28.84
C GLU A 159 -1.00 21.54 -27.57
N GLY A 160 -1.19 20.20 -27.68
CA GLY A 160 -1.39 19.27 -26.58
C GLY A 160 -0.09 18.57 -26.21
N PHE A 161 0.02 17.28 -26.56
CA PHE A 161 1.21 16.48 -26.29
C PHE A 161 2.47 17.03 -26.95
N GLY A 162 2.36 17.72 -28.09
CA GLY A 162 3.49 18.37 -28.77
C GLY A 162 4.18 19.45 -27.95
N ARG A 163 3.46 20.08 -26.98
CA ARG A 163 4.07 21.06 -26.06
C ARG A 163 4.85 20.43 -24.91
N ASN A 164 4.65 19.15 -24.67
CA ASN A 164 5.43 18.42 -23.67
C ASN A 164 6.82 18.11 -24.23
N GLU A 165 7.81 18.19 -23.38
CA GLU A 165 9.14 17.75 -23.75
C GLU A 165 9.16 16.22 -23.92
N PHE A 166 10.02 15.70 -24.76
CA PHE A 166 10.24 14.28 -24.95
C PHE A 166 11.32 13.76 -23.98
N ALA A 167 11.02 12.77 -23.20
CA ALA A 167 12.01 12.06 -22.42
C ALA A 167 12.72 11.04 -23.32
N GLU A 168 13.97 11.31 -23.67
CA GLU A 168 14.75 10.36 -24.47
C GLU A 168 15.03 9.09 -23.68
N THR A 169 14.58 7.95 -24.21
CA THR A 169 14.75 6.62 -23.62
C THR A 169 15.46 5.71 -24.60
N SER A 170 16.36 4.87 -24.08
CA SER A 170 17.25 4.00 -24.87
C SER A 170 16.76 2.55 -25.00
N ARG A 171 15.82 2.13 -24.13
CA ARG A 171 15.30 0.75 -24.12
C ARG A 171 13.94 0.65 -24.78
N ASP A 172 13.61 -0.54 -25.29
CA ASP A 172 12.32 -0.80 -25.93
C ASP A 172 11.18 -1.04 -24.95
N LEU A 173 11.48 -1.32 -23.70
CA LEU A 173 10.49 -1.41 -22.62
C LEU A 173 10.72 -0.28 -21.60
N VAL A 174 9.83 0.71 -21.62
CA VAL A 174 9.87 1.84 -20.69
C VAL A 174 8.79 1.67 -19.63
N VAL A 175 9.21 1.44 -18.40
CA VAL A 175 8.31 1.31 -17.25
C VAL A 175 8.02 2.69 -16.66
N VAL A 176 6.77 3.14 -16.77
CA VAL A 176 6.32 4.43 -16.24
C VAL A 176 5.74 4.25 -14.85
N THR A 177 6.41 4.80 -13.85
CA THR A 177 6.04 4.68 -12.43
C THR A 177 6.01 6.03 -11.71
N ALA A 178 5.59 6.04 -10.43
CA ALA A 178 5.50 7.27 -9.64
C ALA A 178 5.43 6.96 -8.13
N PRO A 179 5.70 7.95 -7.26
CA PRO A 179 5.50 7.82 -5.80
C PRO A 179 4.08 7.47 -5.38
N GLY A 180 3.08 7.86 -6.17
CA GLY A 180 1.68 7.59 -5.86
C GLY A 180 0.68 7.90 -6.96
N PRO A 181 -0.63 7.78 -6.67
CA PRO A 181 -1.68 8.05 -7.64
C PRO A 181 -1.76 9.55 -7.99
N GLY A 182 -2.26 9.86 -9.20
CA GLY A 182 -2.42 11.23 -9.67
C GLY A 182 -1.13 11.91 -10.15
N SER A 183 -0.02 11.18 -10.26
CA SER A 183 1.27 11.71 -10.71
C SER A 183 1.40 11.89 -12.23
N GLY A 184 0.37 11.55 -13.00
CA GLY A 184 0.33 11.77 -14.47
C GLY A 184 0.96 10.66 -15.32
N LYS A 185 1.10 9.43 -14.80
CA LYS A 185 1.71 8.29 -15.53
C LYS A 185 1.08 8.02 -16.89
N LEU A 186 -0.26 7.92 -16.95
CA LEU A 186 -0.98 7.70 -18.20
C LEU A 186 -0.69 8.80 -19.24
N ALA A 187 -0.85 10.08 -18.86
CA ALA A 187 -0.60 11.18 -19.75
C ALA A 187 0.86 11.24 -20.22
N THR A 188 1.80 10.87 -19.34
CA THR A 188 3.22 10.74 -19.70
C THR A 188 3.44 9.64 -20.74
N ALA A 189 2.92 8.44 -20.51
CA ALA A 189 3.06 7.32 -21.43
C ALA A 189 2.48 7.65 -22.81
N LEU A 190 1.27 8.24 -22.88
CA LEU A 190 0.64 8.64 -24.14
C LEU A 190 1.39 9.80 -24.82
N SER A 191 1.92 10.76 -24.06
CA SER A 191 2.76 11.84 -24.61
C SER A 191 4.06 11.29 -25.24
N GLN A 192 4.66 10.29 -24.59
CA GLN A 192 5.84 9.61 -25.13
C GLN A 192 5.50 8.85 -26.42
N VAL A 193 4.37 8.11 -26.45
CA VAL A 193 3.88 7.44 -27.67
C VAL A 193 3.67 8.47 -28.79
N TYR A 194 3.05 9.63 -28.50
CA TYR A 194 2.90 10.72 -29.47
C TYR A 194 4.25 11.13 -30.07
N HIS A 195 5.23 11.43 -29.24
CA HIS A 195 6.55 11.88 -29.70
C HIS A 195 7.31 10.82 -30.48
N GLU A 196 7.21 9.54 -30.12
CA GLU A 196 7.81 8.44 -30.88
C GLU A 196 7.22 8.37 -32.29
N HIS A 197 5.89 8.42 -32.40
CA HIS A 197 5.21 8.41 -33.71
C HIS A 197 5.56 9.64 -34.57
N GLN A 198 5.66 10.84 -33.97
CA GLN A 198 6.13 12.05 -34.69
C GLN A 198 7.56 11.89 -35.21
N ARG A 199 8.38 11.06 -34.59
CA ARG A 199 9.75 10.73 -35.02
C ARG A 199 9.82 9.54 -36.00
N GLY A 200 8.67 8.97 -36.36
CA GLY A 200 8.58 7.81 -37.25
C GLY A 200 8.88 6.47 -36.59
N ASN A 201 8.93 6.43 -35.25
CA ASN A 201 9.14 5.21 -34.50
C ASN A 201 7.79 4.57 -34.14
N ASN A 202 7.73 3.23 -34.16
CA ASN A 202 6.56 2.53 -33.63
C ASN A 202 6.62 2.45 -32.11
N ALA A 203 5.55 2.82 -31.46
CA ALA A 203 5.42 2.75 -30.00
C ALA A 203 3.97 2.53 -29.58
N GLY A 204 3.80 1.90 -28.43
CA GLY A 204 2.47 1.66 -27.86
C GLY A 204 2.46 1.74 -26.33
N TYR A 205 1.28 1.59 -25.78
CA TYR A 205 0.97 1.70 -24.36
C TYR A 205 0.33 0.41 -23.85
N ALA A 206 0.68 0.00 -22.65
CA ALA A 206 -0.06 -1.01 -21.90
C ALA A 206 -0.06 -0.66 -20.39
N LYS A 207 -0.99 -1.27 -19.65
CA LYS A 207 -1.13 -1.06 -18.21
C LYS A 207 -0.79 -2.34 -17.47
N PHE A 208 0.17 -2.27 -16.56
CA PHE A 208 0.46 -3.35 -15.63
C PHE A 208 -0.50 -3.28 -14.45
N GLU A 209 -1.16 -4.38 -14.13
CA GLU A 209 -2.08 -4.47 -13.01
C GLU A 209 -1.87 -5.77 -12.23
N THR A 210 -2.20 -5.73 -10.94
CA THR A 210 -2.32 -6.91 -10.09
C THR A 210 -3.77 -7.10 -9.66
N PHE A 211 -4.48 -6.00 -9.42
CA PHE A 211 -5.88 -5.97 -9.01
C PHE A 211 -6.68 -5.00 -9.91
N PRO A 212 -7.98 -5.27 -10.09
CA PRO A 212 -8.66 -6.50 -9.71
C PRO A 212 -8.10 -7.69 -10.48
N ILE A 213 -8.23 -8.89 -9.92
CA ILE A 213 -7.86 -10.11 -10.65
C ILE A 213 -8.99 -10.42 -11.61
N TRP A 214 -8.76 -10.15 -12.89
CA TRP A 214 -9.79 -10.09 -13.91
C TRP A 214 -10.51 -11.43 -14.20
N ASN A 215 -9.84 -12.57 -13.99
CA ASN A 215 -10.37 -13.93 -14.21
C ASN A 215 -10.97 -14.57 -12.94
N LEU A 216 -11.12 -13.81 -11.84
CA LEU A 216 -11.90 -14.24 -10.68
C LEU A 216 -13.33 -13.69 -10.75
N PRO A 217 -14.31 -14.32 -10.08
CA PRO A 217 -15.67 -13.79 -9.97
C PRO A 217 -15.71 -12.37 -9.39
N LEU A 218 -16.71 -11.58 -9.78
CA LEU A 218 -16.87 -10.18 -9.33
C LEU A 218 -16.81 -10.05 -7.80
N GLU A 219 -17.55 -10.90 -7.08
CA GLU A 219 -17.63 -10.87 -5.62
C GLU A 219 -16.63 -11.83 -4.94
N HIS A 220 -15.57 -12.20 -5.66
CA HIS A 220 -14.51 -12.99 -5.04
C HIS A 220 -13.83 -12.19 -3.92
N PRO A 221 -13.62 -12.76 -2.70
CA PRO A 221 -13.06 -12.02 -1.57
C PRO A 221 -11.75 -11.30 -1.88
N VAL A 222 -10.90 -11.84 -2.74
CA VAL A 222 -9.64 -11.18 -3.18
C VAL A 222 -9.92 -9.86 -3.91
N ASN A 223 -10.90 -9.82 -4.81
CA ASN A 223 -11.30 -8.60 -5.52
C ASN A 223 -12.03 -7.63 -4.57
N LEU A 224 -12.91 -8.14 -3.70
CA LEU A 224 -13.58 -7.33 -2.67
C LEU A 224 -12.60 -6.71 -1.68
N ALA A 225 -11.51 -7.41 -1.32
CA ALA A 225 -10.48 -6.87 -0.45
C ALA A 225 -9.74 -5.67 -1.06
N TYR A 226 -9.57 -5.66 -2.38
CA TYR A 226 -9.01 -4.50 -3.07
C TYR A 226 -10.02 -3.33 -3.12
N GLU A 227 -11.29 -3.60 -3.41
CA GLU A 227 -12.37 -2.61 -3.33
C GLU A 227 -12.43 -1.97 -1.92
N ALA A 228 -12.29 -2.79 -0.86
CA ALA A 228 -12.19 -2.31 0.52
C ALA A 228 -10.91 -1.49 0.78
N ALA A 229 -9.82 -1.74 0.05
CA ALA A 229 -8.57 -0.99 0.19
C ALA A 229 -8.60 0.37 -0.50
N THR A 230 -9.54 0.60 -1.41
CA THR A 230 -9.68 1.79 -2.26
C THR A 230 -11.01 2.53 -2.08
N VAL A 231 -11.67 2.32 -0.94
CA VAL A 231 -12.97 2.97 -0.63
C VAL A 231 -12.89 4.50 -0.64
N ASP A 232 -11.72 5.06 -0.32
CA ASP A 232 -11.42 6.49 -0.37
C ASP A 232 -11.32 7.05 -1.80
N LEU A 233 -11.06 6.20 -2.78
CA LEU A 233 -10.97 6.55 -4.21
C LEU A 233 -12.28 6.33 -4.96
N ASN A 234 -13.30 5.80 -4.31
CA ASN A 234 -14.56 5.40 -4.92
C ASN A 234 -14.41 4.33 -6.02
N ASP A 235 -13.35 3.53 -5.95
CA ASP A 235 -13.17 2.39 -6.85
C ASP A 235 -14.14 1.27 -6.51
N SER A 236 -14.75 0.71 -7.52
CA SER A 236 -15.58 -0.48 -7.43
C SER A 236 -15.28 -1.45 -8.56
N ASN A 237 -15.36 -2.73 -8.28
CA ASN A 237 -15.20 -3.75 -9.28
C ASN A 237 -16.51 -3.89 -10.07
N ILE A 238 -16.39 -3.96 -11.39
CA ILE A 238 -17.51 -4.17 -12.30
C ILE A 238 -17.13 -5.21 -13.37
N ILE A 239 -18.12 -5.78 -14.04
CA ILE A 239 -17.87 -6.59 -15.22
C ILE A 239 -17.44 -5.68 -16.37
N ASP A 240 -16.33 -6.04 -17.01
CA ASP A 240 -15.86 -5.37 -18.22
C ASP A 240 -16.77 -5.74 -19.40
N HIS A 241 -17.78 -4.91 -19.64
CA HIS A 241 -18.75 -5.15 -20.71
C HIS A 241 -18.14 -4.98 -22.10
N PHE A 242 -17.03 -4.26 -22.26
CA PHE A 242 -16.30 -4.20 -23.52
C PHE A 242 -15.64 -5.55 -23.82
N HIS A 243 -14.98 -6.16 -22.83
CA HIS A 243 -14.36 -7.47 -22.98
C HIS A 243 -15.40 -8.56 -23.25
N LEU A 244 -16.49 -8.54 -22.51
CA LEU A 244 -17.62 -9.46 -22.73
C LEU A 244 -18.18 -9.33 -24.15
N SER A 245 -18.33 -8.10 -24.65
CA SER A 245 -18.85 -7.88 -26.01
C SER A 245 -17.88 -8.28 -27.11
N ALA A 246 -16.56 -8.09 -26.89
CA ALA A 246 -15.53 -8.38 -27.91
C ALA A 246 -15.17 -9.87 -27.97
N HIS A 247 -15.09 -10.54 -26.81
CA HIS A 247 -14.54 -11.89 -26.68
C HIS A 247 -15.51 -12.94 -26.15
N GLY A 248 -16.68 -12.52 -25.65
CA GLY A 248 -17.67 -13.43 -25.02
C GLY A 248 -17.26 -13.92 -23.64
N GLU A 249 -16.19 -13.35 -23.04
CA GLU A 249 -15.64 -13.73 -21.76
C GLU A 249 -15.98 -12.68 -20.70
N SER A 250 -16.44 -13.14 -19.52
CA SER A 250 -16.73 -12.26 -18.39
C SER A 250 -15.46 -12.02 -17.58
N THR A 251 -15.02 -10.78 -17.53
CA THR A 251 -13.85 -10.35 -16.75
C THR A 251 -14.20 -9.22 -15.80
N VAL A 252 -13.42 -9.06 -14.74
CA VAL A 252 -13.60 -8.02 -13.73
C VAL A 252 -12.58 -6.92 -13.93
N ASN A 253 -13.03 -5.68 -13.92
CA ASN A 253 -12.15 -4.52 -13.99
C ASN A 253 -12.67 -3.39 -13.10
N TYR A 254 -11.94 -2.28 -12.97
CA TYR A 254 -12.41 -1.11 -12.23
C TYR A 254 -13.43 -0.32 -13.02
N ASN A 255 -14.42 0.24 -12.29
CA ASN A 255 -15.35 1.19 -12.87
C ASN A 255 -14.63 2.33 -13.60
N ARG A 256 -13.59 2.93 -13.00
CA ARG A 256 -12.82 4.03 -13.64
C ARG A 256 -12.13 3.63 -14.95
N ASP A 257 -11.57 2.42 -15.00
CA ASP A 257 -10.88 1.96 -16.20
C ASP A 257 -11.88 1.64 -17.31
N VAL A 258 -13.01 1.05 -16.95
CA VAL A 258 -14.09 0.78 -17.91
C VAL A 258 -14.76 2.07 -18.43
N GLU A 259 -15.01 3.05 -17.55
CA GLU A 259 -15.57 4.36 -17.92
C GLU A 259 -14.59 5.20 -18.76
N ALA A 260 -13.29 5.11 -18.47
CA ALA A 260 -12.27 5.86 -19.20
C ALA A 260 -11.88 5.21 -20.54
N PHE A 261 -12.18 3.92 -20.73
CA PHE A 261 -11.72 3.16 -21.89
C PHE A 261 -12.13 3.73 -23.25
N PRO A 262 -13.38 4.20 -23.49
CA PRO A 262 -13.74 4.80 -24.77
C PRO A 262 -12.87 5.99 -25.15
N LEU A 263 -12.55 6.82 -24.15
CA LEU A 263 -11.68 7.98 -24.35
C LEU A 263 -10.25 7.56 -24.66
N LEU A 264 -9.72 6.62 -23.87
CA LEU A 264 -8.36 6.09 -24.02
C LEU A 264 -8.18 5.38 -25.37
N ARG A 265 -9.18 4.57 -25.77
CA ARG A 265 -9.21 3.94 -27.09
C ARG A 265 -9.14 5.00 -28.20
N THR A 266 -9.93 6.07 -28.12
CA THR A 266 -9.91 7.18 -29.08
C THR A 266 -8.53 7.87 -29.14
N LEU A 267 -7.91 8.11 -27.98
CA LEU A 267 -6.57 8.70 -27.93
C LEU A 267 -5.53 7.77 -28.58
N LEU A 268 -5.54 6.49 -28.27
CA LEU A 268 -4.63 5.51 -28.87
C LEU A 268 -4.83 5.39 -30.37
N GLU A 269 -6.07 5.32 -30.85
CA GLU A 269 -6.39 5.28 -32.29
C GLU A 269 -5.84 6.51 -33.03
N LYS A 270 -6.01 7.70 -32.45
CA LYS A 270 -5.47 8.94 -33.03
C LYS A 270 -3.93 8.99 -33.00
N LEU A 271 -3.30 8.42 -31.99
CA LEU A 271 -1.86 8.39 -31.83
C LEU A 271 -1.20 7.36 -32.78
N THR A 272 -1.76 6.17 -32.86
CA THR A 272 -1.13 5.01 -33.54
C THR A 272 -1.76 4.66 -34.89
N GLY A 273 -2.90 5.28 -35.23
CA GLY A 273 -3.67 4.95 -36.43
C GLY A 273 -4.42 3.62 -36.38
N THR A 274 -4.39 2.94 -35.23
CA THR A 274 -5.03 1.61 -35.02
C THR A 274 -5.80 1.58 -33.69
N THR A 275 -6.68 0.59 -33.53
CA THR A 275 -7.37 0.27 -32.29
C THR A 275 -6.79 -0.99 -31.68
N PRO A 276 -5.66 -0.93 -30.97
CA PRO A 276 -4.95 -2.13 -30.53
C PRO A 276 -5.72 -2.94 -29.48
N TYR A 277 -6.66 -2.30 -28.78
CA TYR A 277 -7.40 -2.90 -27.67
C TYR A 277 -8.90 -2.80 -27.89
N GLN A 278 -9.61 -3.90 -27.58
CA GLN A 278 -11.09 -3.95 -27.62
C GLN A 278 -11.71 -3.66 -26.24
N SER A 279 -10.91 -3.78 -25.17
CA SER A 279 -11.36 -3.61 -23.79
C SER A 279 -10.24 -3.10 -22.87
N PRO A 280 -10.56 -2.54 -21.69
CA PRO A 280 -9.55 -2.29 -20.66
C PRO A 280 -8.80 -3.54 -20.24
N THR A 281 -9.46 -4.71 -20.21
CA THR A 281 -8.80 -5.99 -19.89
C THR A 281 -7.74 -6.35 -20.92
N ASP A 282 -8.01 -6.14 -22.23
CA ASP A 282 -7.00 -6.36 -23.29
C ASP A 282 -5.78 -5.45 -23.13
N MET A 283 -5.99 -4.23 -22.70
CA MET A 283 -4.93 -3.25 -22.48
C MET A 283 -4.06 -3.61 -21.27
N GLY A 284 -4.64 -4.30 -20.31
CA GLY A 284 -3.98 -4.71 -19.08
C GLY A 284 -3.00 -5.89 -19.30
N VAL A 285 -1.94 -5.95 -18.48
CA VAL A 285 -1.09 -7.12 -18.32
C VAL A 285 -1.20 -7.60 -16.88
N ASN A 286 -1.95 -8.67 -16.64
CA ASN A 286 -2.23 -9.20 -15.31
C ASN A 286 -2.37 -10.72 -15.32
N MET A 287 -1.38 -11.42 -14.78
CA MET A 287 -1.33 -12.88 -14.71
C MET A 287 -1.60 -13.42 -13.30
N ALA A 288 -1.95 -12.57 -12.35
CA ALA A 288 -2.07 -12.94 -10.93
C ALA A 288 -3.07 -14.08 -10.69
N GLY A 289 -4.23 -14.06 -11.34
CA GLY A 289 -5.24 -15.08 -11.16
C GLY A 289 -4.84 -16.49 -11.60
N PHE A 290 -3.92 -16.60 -12.55
CA PHE A 290 -3.38 -17.89 -13.01
C PHE A 290 -2.34 -18.49 -12.05
N CYS A 291 -1.95 -17.74 -11.02
CA CYS A 291 -0.92 -18.12 -10.05
C CYS A 291 -1.50 -18.45 -8.68
N ILE A 292 -2.81 -18.41 -8.52
CA ILE A 292 -3.51 -18.89 -7.31
C ILE A 292 -3.48 -20.41 -7.34
N THR A 293 -2.88 -21.02 -6.31
CA THR A 293 -2.72 -22.47 -6.16
C THR A 293 -3.64 -23.07 -5.10
N ASP A 294 -4.04 -22.23 -4.11
CA ASP A 294 -5.04 -22.59 -3.09
C ASP A 294 -5.98 -21.40 -2.89
N ASP A 295 -7.14 -21.49 -3.53
CA ASP A 295 -8.16 -20.45 -3.49
C ASP A 295 -8.74 -20.25 -2.07
N ALA A 296 -8.87 -21.32 -1.29
CA ALA A 296 -9.40 -21.22 0.07
C ALA A 296 -8.48 -20.42 1.00
N VAL A 297 -7.16 -20.58 0.85
CA VAL A 297 -6.15 -19.79 1.57
C VAL A 297 -6.22 -18.32 1.17
N CYS A 298 -6.33 -18.01 -0.13
CA CYS A 298 -6.45 -16.63 -0.60
C CYS A 298 -7.77 -15.98 -0.15
N ARG A 299 -8.90 -16.71 -0.19
CA ARG A 299 -10.19 -16.23 0.33
C ARG A 299 -10.12 -15.89 1.81
N ALA A 300 -9.58 -16.77 2.63
CA ALA A 300 -9.46 -16.54 4.08
C ALA A 300 -8.58 -15.31 4.38
N ALA A 301 -7.45 -15.16 3.69
CA ALA A 301 -6.58 -14.01 3.84
C ALA A 301 -7.25 -12.70 3.41
N ALA A 302 -7.97 -12.72 2.29
CA ALA A 302 -8.72 -11.58 1.76
C ALA A 302 -9.87 -11.16 2.70
N GLN A 303 -10.58 -12.10 3.29
CA GLN A 303 -11.62 -11.84 4.30
C GLN A 303 -11.05 -11.11 5.52
N GLN A 304 -9.88 -11.53 6.01
CA GLN A 304 -9.20 -10.83 7.10
C GLN A 304 -8.76 -9.41 6.70
N GLU A 305 -8.34 -9.19 5.45
CA GLU A 305 -8.01 -7.84 4.96
C GLU A 305 -9.24 -6.95 4.88
N ILE A 306 -10.40 -7.45 4.42
CA ILE A 306 -11.66 -6.69 4.38
C ILE A 306 -12.04 -6.21 5.79
N ILE A 307 -11.98 -7.09 6.79
CA ILE A 307 -12.28 -6.73 8.19
C ILE A 307 -11.31 -5.66 8.70
N ARG A 308 -10.01 -5.77 8.37
CA ARG A 308 -9.02 -4.75 8.76
C ARG A 308 -9.30 -3.40 8.11
N ARG A 309 -9.72 -3.36 6.84
CA ARG A 309 -10.10 -2.13 6.14
C ARG A 309 -11.33 -1.48 6.74
N TYR A 310 -12.31 -2.30 7.12
CA TYR A 310 -13.49 -1.82 7.82
C TYR A 310 -13.13 -1.12 9.14
N PHE A 311 -12.36 -1.78 10.02
CA PHE A 311 -11.92 -1.15 11.28
C PHE A 311 -11.11 0.12 11.03
N LYS A 312 -10.24 0.11 10.03
CA LYS A 312 -9.45 1.30 9.67
C LYS A 312 -10.35 2.47 9.31
N ALA A 313 -11.35 2.27 8.45
CA ALA A 313 -12.30 3.31 8.07
C ALA A 313 -13.06 3.85 9.28
N GLN A 314 -13.53 2.99 10.17
CA GLN A 314 -14.22 3.39 11.39
C GLN A 314 -13.33 4.20 12.35
N VAL A 315 -12.06 3.84 12.50
CA VAL A 315 -11.10 4.58 13.33
C VAL A 315 -10.82 5.96 12.74
N GLU A 316 -10.67 6.06 11.42
CA GLU A 316 -10.46 7.33 10.72
C GLU A 316 -11.68 8.27 10.88
N GLU A 317 -12.88 7.73 10.77
CA GLU A 317 -14.12 8.43 11.07
C GLU A 317 -14.18 8.96 12.50
N ALA A 318 -13.89 8.08 13.48
CA ALA A 318 -13.90 8.46 14.89
C ALA A 318 -12.88 9.56 15.20
N ARG A 319 -11.73 9.55 14.52
CA ARG A 319 -10.69 10.60 14.65
C ARG A 319 -11.10 11.92 13.99
N ALA A 320 -11.75 11.85 12.85
CA ALA A 320 -12.22 13.03 12.12
C ALA A 320 -13.44 13.69 12.81
N GLY A 321 -14.17 12.97 13.65
CA GLY A 321 -15.39 13.43 14.29
C GLY A 321 -16.57 13.64 13.33
N LEU A 322 -16.49 13.10 12.15
CA LEU A 322 -17.49 13.18 11.07
C LEU A 322 -17.73 11.78 10.52
N GLY A 323 -19.00 11.41 10.31
CA GLY A 323 -19.32 10.21 9.54
C GLY A 323 -18.80 10.36 8.11
N THR A 324 -18.09 9.35 7.61
CA THR A 324 -17.64 9.29 6.22
C THR A 324 -18.36 8.15 5.51
N GLU A 325 -18.64 8.31 4.23
CA GLU A 325 -19.19 7.23 3.41
C GLU A 325 -18.26 5.99 3.37
N GLN A 326 -17.02 6.14 3.80
CA GLN A 326 -15.99 5.09 3.69
C GLN A 326 -16.28 3.90 4.60
N SER A 327 -16.70 4.13 5.85
CA SER A 327 -17.03 3.02 6.76
C SER A 327 -18.34 2.31 6.33
N GLU A 328 -19.32 3.05 5.83
CA GLU A 328 -20.55 2.48 5.29
C GLU A 328 -20.26 1.60 4.06
N ARG A 329 -19.43 2.07 3.14
CA ARG A 329 -18.99 1.31 1.96
C ARG A 329 -18.21 0.07 2.36
N ALA A 330 -17.27 0.19 3.29
CA ALA A 330 -16.53 -0.95 3.82
C ALA A 330 -17.44 -1.99 4.48
N ALA A 331 -18.52 -1.54 5.17
CA ALA A 331 -19.53 -2.42 5.74
C ALA A 331 -20.32 -3.17 4.64
N VAL A 332 -20.69 -2.48 3.55
CA VAL A 332 -21.36 -3.11 2.40
C VAL A 332 -20.46 -4.18 1.77
N ILE A 333 -19.16 -3.88 1.58
CA ILE A 333 -18.20 -4.85 1.04
C ILE A 333 -18.06 -6.06 1.96
N MET A 334 -18.00 -5.84 3.27
CA MET A 334 -17.93 -6.91 4.29
C MET A 334 -19.20 -7.80 4.22
N ALA A 335 -20.40 -7.20 4.05
CA ALA A 335 -21.64 -7.92 3.88
C ALA A 335 -21.67 -8.74 2.57
N LYS A 336 -21.20 -8.18 1.43
CA LYS A 336 -21.02 -8.91 0.17
C LYS A 336 -20.08 -10.11 0.32
N ALA A 337 -19.02 -9.97 1.11
CA ALA A 337 -18.09 -11.07 1.40
C ALA A 337 -18.68 -12.12 2.36
N GLY A 338 -19.88 -11.89 2.93
CA GLY A 338 -20.54 -12.80 3.86
C GLY A 338 -19.83 -12.94 5.21
N ILE A 339 -19.08 -11.91 5.65
CA ILE A 339 -18.25 -11.93 6.86
C ILE A 339 -18.67 -10.84 7.84
N LYS A 340 -18.27 -11.01 9.10
CA LYS A 340 -18.48 -10.08 10.20
C LYS A 340 -17.20 -9.85 10.99
N VAL A 341 -17.17 -8.84 11.83
CA VAL A 341 -15.96 -8.45 12.57
C VAL A 341 -15.46 -9.55 13.53
N GLU A 342 -16.39 -10.39 14.04
CA GLU A 342 -16.08 -11.52 14.91
C GLU A 342 -15.33 -12.66 14.19
N ASP A 343 -15.34 -12.68 12.84
CA ASP A 343 -14.57 -13.65 12.05
C ASP A 343 -13.06 -13.33 12.07
N ARG A 344 -12.69 -12.20 12.67
CA ARG A 344 -11.29 -11.92 13.00
C ARG A 344 -10.97 -12.46 14.40
N PRO A 345 -10.11 -13.50 14.52
CA PRO A 345 -9.95 -14.29 15.74
C PRO A 345 -9.57 -13.48 16.98
N VAL A 346 -8.86 -12.36 16.81
CA VAL A 346 -8.37 -11.51 17.90
C VAL A 346 -9.42 -10.54 18.47
N VAL A 347 -10.57 -10.36 17.80
CA VAL A 347 -11.59 -9.38 18.21
C VAL A 347 -12.31 -9.83 19.47
N ALA A 348 -12.87 -11.05 19.46
CA ALA A 348 -13.62 -11.57 20.60
C ALA A 348 -12.77 -11.68 21.88
N PRO A 349 -11.52 -12.23 21.87
CA PRO A 349 -10.68 -12.27 23.06
C PRO A 349 -10.30 -10.89 23.62
N ALA A 350 -10.07 -9.89 22.76
CA ALA A 350 -9.78 -8.53 23.20
C ALA A 350 -10.98 -7.90 23.91
N ARG A 351 -12.18 -8.02 23.33
CA ARG A 351 -13.43 -7.51 23.89
C ARG A 351 -13.80 -8.22 25.18
N GLN A 352 -13.71 -9.55 25.21
CA GLN A 352 -13.93 -10.34 26.43
C GLN A 352 -12.99 -9.89 27.56
N ARG A 353 -11.70 -9.73 27.26
CA ARG A 353 -10.73 -9.29 28.27
C ARG A 353 -11.03 -7.88 28.81
N ALA A 354 -11.52 -6.99 27.94
CA ALA A 354 -11.96 -5.66 28.36
C ALA A 354 -13.21 -5.70 29.26
N GLU A 355 -14.18 -6.56 28.92
CA GLU A 355 -15.39 -6.76 29.71
C GLU A 355 -15.09 -7.32 31.10
N GLU A 356 -14.26 -8.38 31.18
CA GLU A 356 -13.84 -9.01 32.43
C GLU A 356 -13.12 -8.03 33.39
N THR A 357 -12.36 -7.10 32.84
CA THR A 357 -11.51 -6.22 33.64
C THR A 357 -12.05 -4.80 33.82
N GLY A 358 -13.04 -4.42 33.02
CA GLY A 358 -13.57 -3.05 32.95
C GLY A 358 -12.54 -2.02 32.43
N GLU A 359 -11.44 -2.46 31.84
CA GLU A 359 -10.37 -1.63 31.30
C GLU A 359 -10.14 -1.96 29.83
N PRO A 360 -9.62 -1.02 29.01
CA PRO A 360 -9.22 -1.31 27.64
C PRO A 360 -8.26 -2.50 27.60
N ALA A 361 -8.45 -3.38 26.61
CA ALA A 361 -7.66 -4.58 26.44
C ALA A 361 -7.22 -4.76 24.98
N SER A 362 -6.21 -5.59 24.78
CA SER A 362 -5.69 -6.00 23.49
C SER A 362 -5.50 -7.51 23.45
N ALA A 363 -5.64 -8.10 22.27
CA ALA A 363 -5.33 -9.50 22.02
C ALA A 363 -4.45 -9.63 20.78
N MET A 364 -3.50 -10.57 20.82
CA MET A 364 -2.61 -10.96 19.72
C MET A 364 -2.74 -12.45 19.48
N GLN A 365 -2.84 -12.85 18.23
CA GLN A 365 -2.73 -14.24 17.82
C GLN A 365 -1.31 -14.50 17.30
N LEU A 366 -0.60 -15.42 17.94
CA LEU A 366 0.71 -15.87 17.51
C LEU A 366 0.60 -16.83 16.32
N HIS A 367 1.72 -17.11 15.65
CA HIS A 367 1.75 -17.98 14.46
C HIS A 367 1.30 -19.43 14.70
N ASP A 368 1.41 -19.91 15.92
CA ASP A 368 0.93 -21.25 16.32
C ASP A 368 -0.57 -21.29 16.64
N GLY A 369 -1.24 -20.12 16.61
CA GLY A 369 -2.65 -19.94 16.95
C GLY A 369 -2.88 -19.56 18.42
N THR A 370 -1.84 -19.50 19.25
CA THR A 370 -1.96 -19.12 20.66
C THR A 370 -2.48 -17.68 20.77
N MET A 371 -3.44 -17.47 21.68
CA MET A 371 -4.04 -16.17 21.91
C MET A 371 -3.44 -15.53 23.17
N ILE A 372 -2.78 -14.39 23.00
CA ILE A 372 -2.19 -13.61 24.08
C ILE A 372 -3.02 -12.35 24.32
N THR A 373 -3.34 -12.05 25.57
CA THR A 373 -4.09 -10.82 25.92
C THR A 373 -3.28 -9.92 26.85
N GLY A 374 -3.63 -8.63 26.81
CA GLY A 374 -3.13 -7.64 27.77
C GLY A 374 -4.22 -6.61 28.08
N ARG A 375 -4.24 -6.08 29.31
CA ARG A 375 -5.18 -5.04 29.73
C ARG A 375 -4.46 -3.80 30.17
N THR A 376 -5.13 -2.68 30.16
CA THR A 376 -4.64 -1.45 30.77
C THR A 376 -4.53 -1.60 32.27
N SER A 377 -3.41 -1.17 32.82
CA SER A 377 -3.11 -1.15 34.25
C SER A 377 -2.59 0.25 34.67
N PRO A 378 -2.34 0.51 35.96
CA PRO A 378 -1.64 1.72 36.37
C PRO A 378 -0.24 1.88 35.79
N LEU A 379 0.42 0.78 35.41
CA LEU A 379 1.80 0.75 34.90
C LEU A 379 1.87 0.83 33.38
N LEU A 380 1.01 0.08 32.67
CA LEU A 380 1.11 -0.19 31.25
C LEU A 380 -0.20 0.09 30.52
N GLY A 381 -0.14 0.55 29.28
CA GLY A 381 -1.25 0.49 28.33
C GLY A 381 -1.53 -0.95 27.89
N CYS A 382 -2.74 -1.25 27.41
CA CYS A 382 -3.15 -2.60 26.99
C CYS A 382 -2.25 -3.19 25.91
N SER A 383 -1.86 -2.40 24.92
CA SER A 383 -0.95 -2.80 23.84
C SER A 383 0.45 -3.15 24.36
N ALA A 384 1.00 -2.33 25.28
CA ALA A 384 2.28 -2.60 25.91
C ALA A 384 2.26 -3.86 26.79
N ALA A 385 1.18 -4.06 27.56
CA ALA A 385 1.01 -5.25 28.39
C ALA A 385 0.90 -6.54 27.53
N MET A 386 0.09 -6.49 26.46
CA MET A 386 -0.04 -7.60 25.50
C MET A 386 1.28 -7.92 24.83
N LEU A 387 2.03 -6.88 24.39
CA LEU A 387 3.34 -7.03 23.74
C LEU A 387 4.34 -7.75 24.66
N LEU A 388 4.47 -7.34 25.91
CA LEU A 388 5.33 -8.03 26.89
C LEU A 388 4.89 -9.47 27.13
N ASN A 389 3.58 -9.72 27.27
CA ASN A 389 3.05 -11.07 27.44
C ASN A 389 3.36 -11.96 26.23
N ALA A 390 3.26 -11.42 25.03
CA ALA A 390 3.60 -12.15 23.80
C ALA A 390 5.10 -12.51 23.75
N LEU A 391 5.97 -11.57 24.01
CA LEU A 391 7.42 -11.81 24.05
C LEU A 391 7.81 -12.81 25.14
N LYS A 392 7.17 -12.73 26.32
CA LYS A 392 7.36 -13.66 27.42
C LYS A 392 6.95 -15.08 27.03
N HIS A 393 5.78 -15.24 26.45
CA HIS A 393 5.28 -16.54 25.99
C HIS A 393 6.20 -17.17 24.93
N LEU A 394 6.60 -16.37 23.91
CA LEU A 394 7.51 -16.83 22.85
C LEU A 394 8.87 -17.26 23.38
N ALA A 395 9.35 -16.62 24.45
CA ALA A 395 10.60 -16.98 25.12
C ALA A 395 10.48 -18.18 26.08
N GLY A 396 9.29 -18.74 26.25
CA GLY A 396 9.04 -19.86 27.19
C GLY A 396 9.25 -19.46 28.65
N ILE A 397 8.98 -18.20 29.00
CA ILE A 397 9.14 -17.68 30.37
C ILE A 397 7.82 -17.80 31.11
N ASP A 398 7.89 -18.28 32.35
CA ASP A 398 6.73 -18.47 33.23
C ASP A 398 5.95 -17.16 33.44
N ASP A 399 4.62 -17.27 33.52
CA ASP A 399 3.72 -16.13 33.69
C ASP A 399 3.91 -15.37 34.98
N ASP A 400 4.43 -15.98 36.03
CA ASP A 400 4.72 -15.33 37.31
C ASP A 400 5.98 -14.48 37.29
N ILE A 401 6.82 -14.61 36.27
CA ILE A 401 8.06 -13.82 36.13
C ILE A 401 7.75 -12.46 35.50
N HIS A 402 8.11 -11.38 36.18
CA HIS A 402 8.03 -10.03 35.65
C HIS A 402 9.28 -9.68 34.81
N LEU A 403 9.12 -9.41 33.51
CA LEU A 403 10.21 -8.95 32.64
C LEU A 403 10.68 -7.53 33.01
N LEU A 404 9.76 -6.71 33.53
CA LEU A 404 10.02 -5.36 34.01
C LEU A 404 9.46 -5.27 35.43
N SER A 405 10.32 -4.95 36.39
CA SER A 405 9.89 -4.73 37.75
C SER A 405 9.20 -3.37 37.92
N PRO A 406 8.29 -3.19 38.90
CA PRO A 406 7.71 -1.88 39.21
C PRO A 406 8.79 -0.82 39.47
N GLU A 407 9.90 -1.18 40.11
CA GLU A 407 11.02 -0.28 40.40
C GLU A 407 11.74 0.18 39.13
N SER A 408 11.70 -0.60 38.04
CA SER A 408 12.23 -0.20 36.74
C SER A 408 11.27 0.73 35.98
N ILE A 409 9.97 0.61 36.21
CA ILE A 409 8.91 1.37 35.54
C ILE A 409 8.73 2.76 36.21
N GLU A 410 8.78 2.84 37.52
CA GLU A 410 8.50 4.07 38.28
C GLU A 410 9.39 5.27 37.91
N PRO A 411 10.72 5.12 37.69
CA PRO A 411 11.55 6.22 37.21
C PRO A 411 11.13 6.76 35.84
N ILE A 412 10.69 5.89 34.93
CA ILE A 412 10.22 6.27 33.60
C ILE A 412 8.89 7.05 33.73
N GLN A 413 7.98 6.58 34.57
CA GLN A 413 6.71 7.28 34.86
C GLN A 413 6.97 8.66 35.49
N THR A 414 7.94 8.75 36.39
CA THR A 414 8.34 10.01 37.03
C THR A 414 8.94 10.99 36.03
N LEU A 415 9.85 10.53 35.19
CA LEU A 415 10.43 11.34 34.09
C LEU A 415 9.33 11.86 33.18
N LYS A 416 8.46 10.96 32.72
CA LYS A 416 7.38 11.23 31.79
C LYS A 416 6.38 12.27 32.32
N THR A 417 5.96 12.11 33.58
CA THR A 417 4.91 12.94 34.16
C THR A 417 5.41 14.23 34.81
N LYS A 418 6.55 14.17 35.51
CA LYS A 418 7.07 15.34 36.27
C LYS A 418 7.97 16.24 35.43
N HIS A 419 8.70 15.66 34.44
CA HIS A 419 9.71 16.42 33.70
C HIS A 419 9.33 16.67 32.25
N LEU A 420 8.66 15.68 31.58
CA LEU A 420 8.28 15.80 30.17
C LEU A 420 6.82 16.27 29.95
N GLY A 421 6.08 16.55 31.05
CA GLY A 421 4.74 17.13 30.97
C GLY A 421 3.63 16.19 30.49
N SER A 422 3.88 14.88 30.37
CA SER A 422 2.86 13.91 30.01
C SER A 422 1.81 13.79 31.14
N LYS A 423 0.54 13.75 30.75
CA LYS A 423 -0.56 13.48 31.71
C LYS A 423 -0.83 11.99 31.90
N ASN A 424 -0.22 11.13 31.07
CA ASN A 424 -0.40 9.69 31.10
C ASN A 424 0.85 9.00 31.72
N PRO A 425 0.74 8.45 32.94
CA PRO A 425 1.86 7.76 33.58
C PRO A 425 2.15 6.38 32.98
N ARG A 426 1.18 5.78 32.27
CA ARG A 426 1.34 4.42 31.73
C ARG A 426 2.37 4.40 30.62
N LEU A 427 3.19 3.33 30.59
CA LEU A 427 4.16 3.14 29.52
C LEU A 427 3.45 2.70 28.24
N HIS A 428 3.86 3.29 27.12
CA HIS A 428 3.51 2.90 25.77
C HIS A 428 4.45 1.79 25.26
N THR A 429 4.20 1.29 24.06
CA THR A 429 4.96 0.18 23.48
C THR A 429 6.45 0.48 23.26
N ASP A 430 6.80 1.69 22.85
CA ASP A 430 8.19 2.15 22.70
C ASP A 430 8.92 2.22 24.04
N GLU A 431 8.30 2.83 25.06
CA GLU A 431 8.87 2.97 26.39
C GLU A 431 9.12 1.59 27.05
N VAL A 432 8.20 0.65 26.83
CA VAL A 432 8.32 -0.72 27.31
C VAL A 432 9.46 -1.48 26.61
N LEU A 433 9.60 -1.34 25.30
CA LEU A 433 10.69 -1.98 24.55
C LEU A 433 12.05 -1.41 24.93
N ILE A 434 12.16 -0.08 25.17
CA ILE A 434 13.37 0.56 25.66
C ILE A 434 13.71 0.01 27.07
N ALA A 435 12.73 -0.02 27.98
CA ALA A 435 12.93 -0.55 29.32
C ALA A 435 13.38 -2.02 29.31
N LEU A 436 12.77 -2.84 28.43
CA LEU A 436 13.14 -4.25 28.25
C LEU A 436 14.57 -4.36 27.71
N SER A 437 14.94 -3.54 26.75
CA SER A 437 16.32 -3.52 26.20
C SER A 437 17.36 -3.16 27.26
N VAL A 438 17.07 -2.20 28.13
CA VAL A 438 17.97 -1.83 29.25
C VAL A 438 18.05 -2.97 30.27
N SER A 439 16.91 -3.62 30.60
CA SER A 439 16.84 -4.75 31.51
C SER A 439 17.61 -5.97 30.97
N ALA A 440 17.57 -6.22 29.68
CA ALA A 440 18.26 -7.33 29.00
C ALA A 440 19.80 -7.32 29.17
N ALA A 441 20.38 -6.19 29.53
CA ALA A 441 21.80 -6.10 29.84
C ALA A 441 22.20 -6.84 31.15
N LYS A 442 21.23 -7.11 32.04
CA LYS A 442 21.47 -7.72 33.37
C LYS A 442 20.54 -8.89 33.70
N ASP A 443 19.49 -9.08 32.93
CA ASP A 443 18.46 -10.09 33.14
C ASP A 443 18.36 -10.99 31.91
N ASP A 444 18.63 -12.28 32.10
CA ASP A 444 18.58 -13.29 31.03
C ASP A 444 17.18 -13.51 30.48
N ASN A 445 16.12 -13.38 31.29
CA ASN A 445 14.74 -13.51 30.84
C ASN A 445 14.34 -12.30 29.95
N ALA A 446 14.71 -11.10 30.36
CA ALA A 446 14.50 -9.91 29.55
C ALA A 446 15.24 -10.00 28.20
N ARG A 447 16.47 -10.54 28.17
CA ARG A 447 17.22 -10.78 26.93
C ARG A 447 16.55 -11.79 26.02
N LYS A 448 16.15 -12.97 26.55
CA LYS A 448 15.43 -14.01 25.80
C LYS A 448 14.12 -13.48 25.22
N ALA A 449 13.34 -12.70 25.98
CA ALA A 449 12.13 -12.07 25.52
C ALA A 449 12.40 -11.07 24.37
N LEU A 450 13.43 -10.23 24.51
CA LEU A 450 13.80 -9.25 23.48
C LEU A 450 14.19 -9.92 22.14
N GLU A 451 14.87 -11.06 22.19
CA GLU A 451 15.26 -11.84 21.01
C GLU A 451 14.05 -12.33 20.20
N GLN A 452 12.86 -12.42 20.81
CA GLN A 452 11.62 -12.87 20.16
C GLN A 452 10.91 -11.78 19.34
N ILE A 453 11.38 -10.56 19.31
CA ILE A 453 10.70 -9.45 18.62
C ILE A 453 10.41 -9.78 17.15
N LYS A 454 11.30 -10.50 16.47
CA LYS A 454 11.16 -10.88 15.06
C LYS A 454 9.97 -11.81 14.80
N GLU A 455 9.60 -12.61 15.80
CA GLU A 455 8.49 -13.57 15.71
C GLU A 455 7.11 -12.90 15.75
N LEU A 456 7.06 -11.58 16.02
CA LEU A 456 5.81 -10.82 16.03
C LEU A 456 5.36 -10.39 14.64
N ALA A 457 6.26 -10.39 13.65
CA ALA A 457 5.93 -9.94 12.29
C ALA A 457 4.83 -10.83 11.67
N GLY A 458 3.76 -10.20 11.17
CA GLY A 458 2.61 -10.89 10.61
C GLY A 458 1.56 -11.38 11.63
N CYS A 459 1.82 -11.24 12.93
CA CYS A 459 0.81 -11.55 13.95
C CYS A 459 -0.37 -10.58 13.87
N ASP A 460 -1.58 -11.10 14.05
CA ASP A 460 -2.80 -10.31 14.13
C ASP A 460 -3.04 -9.76 15.53
N VAL A 461 -3.46 -8.48 15.60
CA VAL A 461 -3.79 -7.80 16.86
C VAL A 461 -5.12 -7.07 16.74
N HIS A 462 -5.88 -7.08 17.83
CA HIS A 462 -7.02 -6.20 18.04
C HIS A 462 -6.95 -5.49 19.38
N THR A 463 -7.34 -4.22 19.41
CA THR A 463 -7.42 -3.42 20.62
C THR A 463 -8.84 -2.85 20.78
N THR A 464 -9.36 -2.82 22.00
CA THR A 464 -10.71 -2.29 22.30
C THR A 464 -10.74 -0.76 22.41
N THR A 465 -9.65 -0.09 22.00
CA THR A 465 -9.55 1.37 21.98
C THR A 465 -8.63 1.82 20.88
N ILE A 466 -8.88 2.99 20.32
CA ILE A 466 -8.00 3.63 19.34
C ILE A 466 -6.62 3.82 19.95
N LEU A 467 -5.60 3.36 19.24
CA LEU A 467 -4.21 3.54 19.66
C LEU A 467 -3.70 4.97 19.37
N GLY A 468 -2.72 5.40 20.15
CA GLY A 468 -1.93 6.58 19.84
C GLY A 468 -0.96 6.35 18.69
N SER A 469 -0.51 7.44 18.05
CA SER A 469 0.42 7.36 16.90
C SER A 469 1.73 6.63 17.20
N VAL A 470 2.21 6.68 18.45
CA VAL A 470 3.43 5.98 18.89
C VAL A 470 3.20 4.48 18.85
N ASP A 471 2.16 3.97 19.50
CA ASP A 471 1.85 2.53 19.52
C ASP A 471 1.58 2.00 18.11
N GLU A 472 0.83 2.75 17.27
CA GLU A 472 0.60 2.39 15.86
C GLU A 472 1.91 2.34 15.06
N GLY A 473 2.81 3.30 15.29
CA GLY A 473 4.12 3.35 14.66
C GLY A 473 4.97 2.13 15.01
N ILE A 474 5.04 1.78 16.31
CA ILE A 474 5.80 0.61 16.78
C ILE A 474 5.26 -0.68 16.17
N PHE A 475 3.95 -0.93 16.25
CA PHE A 475 3.37 -2.14 15.65
C PHE A 475 3.57 -2.22 14.14
N ARG A 476 3.50 -1.10 13.43
CA ARG A 476 3.83 -1.03 11.99
C ARG A 476 5.27 -1.44 11.72
N ASN A 477 6.21 -0.91 12.50
CA ASN A 477 7.64 -1.21 12.35
C ASN A 477 7.96 -2.66 12.70
N LEU A 478 7.22 -3.26 13.63
CA LEU A 478 7.30 -4.68 13.99
C LEU A 478 6.59 -5.59 12.97
N GLY A 479 5.91 -5.03 11.95
CA GLY A 479 5.17 -5.81 10.97
C GLY A 479 3.87 -6.44 11.50
N VAL A 480 3.36 -5.99 12.65
CA VAL A 480 2.13 -6.49 13.27
C VAL A 480 0.89 -5.93 12.59
N LEU A 481 -0.14 -6.75 12.41
CA LEU A 481 -1.38 -6.41 11.71
C LEU A 481 -2.48 -5.98 12.69
N VAL A 482 -2.51 -4.69 13.02
CA VAL A 482 -3.38 -4.12 14.07
C VAL A 482 -4.74 -3.69 13.52
N THR A 483 -5.78 -3.96 14.34
CA THR A 483 -7.11 -3.35 14.26
C THR A 483 -7.51 -2.76 15.62
N SER A 484 -8.42 -1.79 15.62
CA SER A 484 -8.91 -1.15 16.86
C SER A 484 -10.42 -0.94 16.78
N ASP A 485 -11.13 -1.12 17.89
CA ASP A 485 -12.48 -0.59 18.01
C ASP A 485 -12.44 0.95 17.89
N PRO A 486 -13.43 1.59 17.26
CA PRO A 486 -13.45 3.05 17.01
C PRO A 486 -13.83 3.84 18.26
N VAL A 487 -13.23 3.51 19.39
CA VAL A 487 -13.55 4.08 20.72
C VAL A 487 -12.30 4.66 21.35
N PHE A 488 -12.36 5.94 21.74
CA PHE A 488 -11.28 6.54 22.52
C PHE A 488 -11.29 6.02 23.95
N ALA A 489 -10.11 5.75 24.52
CA ALA A 489 -9.99 5.43 25.93
C ALA A 489 -10.64 6.52 26.78
N ARG A 490 -11.64 6.15 27.61
CA ARG A 490 -12.30 7.11 28.49
C ARG A 490 -11.26 7.72 29.41
N LYS A 491 -11.23 9.06 29.49
CA LYS A 491 -10.49 9.76 30.51
C LYS A 491 -11.10 9.38 31.88
N LYS A 492 -10.53 8.41 32.58
CA LYS A 492 -10.90 8.18 33.97
C LYS A 492 -10.49 9.39 34.82
N ALA A 493 -11.19 9.64 35.92
CA ALA A 493 -11.06 10.77 36.83
C ALA A 493 -9.64 11.11 37.34
N LEU A 494 -8.63 10.30 37.08
CA LEU A 494 -7.20 10.57 37.26
C LEU A 494 -6.71 11.84 36.51
N TYR A 495 -7.46 12.28 35.50
CA TYR A 495 -7.17 13.49 34.72
C TYR A 495 -8.03 14.68 35.12
N GLN A 496 -8.99 14.52 36.06
CA GLN A 496 -9.92 15.56 36.44
C GLN A 496 -9.54 16.33 37.71
N LYS A 497 -8.38 16.06 38.31
CA LYS A 497 -7.91 16.89 39.42
C LYS A 497 -6.79 17.80 38.93
N ARG A 498 -7.19 18.93 38.35
CA ARG A 498 -6.82 20.32 38.71
C ARG A 498 -7.58 21.30 37.85
#